data_b990af769e1683272d6c5ffeef41a545
#
_entry.id   b990af769e1683272d6c5ffeef41a545
#
_cell.length_a   1.000
_cell.length_b   1.000
_cell.length_c   1.000
_cell.angle_alpha   90.00
_cell.angle_beta   90.00
_cell.angle_gamma   90.00
#
_symmetry.space_group_name_H-M   'P 1'
#
loop_
_entity.id
_entity.type
_entity.pdbx_description
1 polymer ?
#
loop_
_entity_poly.entity_id
_entity_poly.type
_entity_poly.pdbx_seq_one_letter_code
_entity_poly.pdbx_strand_id
1 'polypeptide(L)'
;MDLTELKTQTLTEHPQTVAEIMDTLTKEHIHAIAKYGCCAFSLLWCLGFDISENVKAVEILSHMIDAKVIGNDCTVYWKDAVKYLTGKDSIVEFKQIQNANELKSISGRCIVRFDNNGFAHWVGVENGEVVYNSLKDSKCVRYGKPTTARIIHFV
;
A
#
# COMPACT_ATOMS: atom_id res chain seq x y z
N MET A 1 9.25 16.07 11.34
CA MET A 1 8.40 14.94 10.93
C MET A 1 7.38 14.65 12.01
N ASP A 2 6.17 14.41 11.63
CA ASP A 2 5.11 14.06 12.57
C ASP A 2 5.07 12.53 12.77
N LEU A 3 5.43 12.07 13.95
CA LEU A 3 5.40 10.65 14.31
C LEU A 3 3.98 10.08 14.34
N THR A 4 2.97 10.94 14.47
CA THR A 4 1.57 10.53 14.46
C THR A 4 1.18 10.06 13.04
N GLU A 5 1.64 10.74 12.00
CA GLU A 5 1.43 10.31 10.61
C GLU A 5 2.00 8.91 10.36
N LEU A 6 3.18 8.66 10.87
CA LEU A 6 3.84 7.37 10.72
C LEU A 6 3.01 6.25 11.35
N LYS A 7 2.49 6.50 12.55
CA LYS A 7 1.63 5.53 13.25
C LYS A 7 0.34 5.20 12.50
N THR A 8 -0.23 6.18 11.81
CA THR A 8 -1.50 5.97 11.11
C THR A 8 -1.35 5.08 9.89
N GLN A 9 -0.16 5.01 9.29
CA GLN A 9 0.05 4.20 8.08
C GLN A 9 0.40 2.75 8.37
N THR A 10 1.43 2.48 9.15
CA THR A 10 1.87 1.11 9.34
C THR A 10 2.40 0.81 10.74
N LEU A 11 2.88 1.80 11.44
CA LEU A 11 3.58 1.55 12.67
C LEU A 11 2.60 1.25 13.79
N THR A 12 2.97 0.25 14.57
CA THR A 12 2.29 -0.08 15.80
C THR A 12 2.57 0.99 16.84
N GLU A 13 1.93 0.86 17.99
CA GLU A 13 2.13 1.74 19.13
C GLU A 13 3.47 1.50 19.85
N HIS A 14 4.46 0.92 19.15
CA HIS A 14 5.78 0.64 19.75
C HIS A 14 6.77 1.78 19.46
N PRO A 15 7.08 2.62 20.46
CA PRO A 15 8.01 3.75 20.26
C PRO A 15 9.40 3.35 19.80
N GLN A 16 9.86 2.16 20.19
CA GLN A 16 11.15 1.61 19.80
C GLN A 16 11.24 1.36 18.29
N THR A 17 10.17 0.86 17.70
CA THR A 17 10.10 0.63 16.25
C THR A 17 10.26 1.95 15.48
N VAL A 18 9.63 3.00 15.97
CA VAL A 18 9.74 4.34 15.36
C VAL A 18 11.17 4.86 15.46
N ALA A 19 11.80 4.71 16.61
CA ALA A 19 13.18 5.15 16.82
C ALA A 19 14.16 4.40 15.91
N GLU A 20 14.02 3.09 15.78
CA GLU A 20 14.85 2.28 14.89
C GLU A 20 14.72 2.71 13.44
N ILE A 21 13.52 2.97 12.97
CA ILE A 21 13.28 3.46 11.60
C ILE A 21 13.96 4.80 11.39
N MET A 22 13.84 5.72 12.33
CA MET A 22 14.44 7.06 12.22
C MET A 22 15.95 7.02 12.19
N ASP A 23 16.57 6.04 12.84
CA ASP A 23 18.02 5.89 12.86
C ASP A 23 18.58 5.34 11.54
N THR A 24 17.78 4.58 10.77
CA THR A 24 18.25 3.85 9.59
C THR A 24 17.81 4.43 8.27
N LEU A 25 16.77 5.26 8.23
CA LEU A 25 16.19 5.78 7.01
C LEU A 25 16.22 7.31 6.95
N THR A 26 16.18 7.85 5.74
CA THR A 26 16.10 9.31 5.59
C THR A 26 14.73 9.82 6.04
N LYS A 27 14.72 11.01 6.64
CA LYS A 27 13.46 11.64 7.10
C LYS A 27 12.46 11.85 5.98
N GLU A 28 12.94 12.13 4.78
CA GLU A 28 12.11 12.37 3.60
C GLU A 28 11.37 11.10 3.20
N HIS A 29 12.06 9.95 3.19
CA HIS A 29 11.43 8.67 2.91
C HIS A 29 10.38 8.33 3.95
N ILE A 30 10.71 8.49 5.23
CA ILE A 30 9.78 8.20 6.32
C ILE A 30 8.51 9.05 6.21
N HIS A 31 8.66 10.35 5.94
CA HIS A 31 7.54 11.26 5.78
C HIS A 31 6.63 10.86 4.61
N ALA A 32 7.21 10.59 3.44
CA ALA A 32 6.46 10.17 2.26
C ALA A 32 5.72 8.84 2.49
N ILE A 33 6.39 7.87 3.09
CA ILE A 33 5.80 6.56 3.39
C ILE A 33 4.64 6.70 4.37
N ALA A 34 4.81 7.50 5.43
CA ALA A 34 3.76 7.72 6.41
C ALA A 34 2.51 8.38 5.79
N LYS A 35 2.72 9.30 4.87
CA LYS A 35 1.63 10.09 4.29
C LYS A 35 0.99 9.43 3.07
N TYR A 36 1.78 8.77 2.22
CA TYR A 36 1.34 8.30 0.92
C TYR A 36 1.56 6.80 0.68
N GLY A 37 1.99 6.05 1.68
CA GLY A 37 2.44 4.67 1.51
C GLY A 37 1.34 3.63 1.32
N CYS A 38 0.07 3.97 1.47
CA CYS A 38 -1.02 3.01 1.50
C CYS A 38 -1.08 2.09 0.26
N CYS A 39 -0.84 2.63 -0.91
CA CYS A 39 -0.83 1.85 -2.16
C CYS A 39 0.35 0.86 -2.18
N ALA A 40 1.55 1.34 -1.86
CA ALA A 40 2.75 0.51 -1.85
C ALA A 40 2.70 -0.59 -0.78
N PHE A 41 2.19 -0.29 0.42
CA PHE A 41 1.98 -1.31 1.44
C PHE A 41 0.97 -2.36 0.99
N SER A 42 -0.11 -1.94 0.35
CA SER A 42 -1.11 -2.87 -0.18
C SER A 42 -0.52 -3.77 -1.26
N LEU A 43 0.41 -3.24 -2.07
CA LEU A 43 1.16 -4.02 -3.05
C LEU A 43 2.01 -5.10 -2.36
N LEU A 44 2.75 -4.76 -1.32
CA LEU A 44 3.54 -5.73 -0.56
C LEU A 44 2.65 -6.86 -0.03
N TRP A 45 1.52 -6.51 0.58
CA TRP A 45 0.57 -7.49 1.06
C TRP A 45 0.04 -8.38 -0.06
N CYS A 46 -0.34 -7.78 -1.19
CA CYS A 46 -0.88 -8.49 -2.34
C CYS A 46 0.10 -9.53 -2.90
N LEU A 47 1.39 -9.22 -2.87
CA LEU A 47 2.45 -10.10 -3.35
C LEU A 47 2.89 -11.14 -2.31
N GLY A 48 2.30 -11.12 -1.11
CA GLY A 48 2.56 -12.11 -0.07
C GLY A 48 3.76 -11.80 0.82
N PHE A 49 4.27 -10.58 0.81
CA PHE A 49 5.31 -10.16 1.75
C PHE A 49 4.75 -10.12 3.17
N ASP A 50 5.56 -10.51 4.13
CA ASP A 50 5.22 -10.38 5.54
C ASP A 50 5.39 -8.92 5.97
N ILE A 51 4.27 -8.24 6.16
CA ILE A 51 4.21 -6.85 6.58
C ILE A 51 3.80 -6.68 8.04
N SER A 52 3.77 -7.78 8.80
CA SER A 52 3.53 -7.74 10.23
C SER A 52 4.66 -7.05 10.98
N GLU A 53 5.89 -7.12 10.45
CA GLU A 53 7.02 -6.35 10.94
C GLU A 53 7.09 -5.00 10.22
N ASN A 54 6.59 -3.96 10.87
CA ASN A 54 6.48 -2.62 10.29
C ASN A 54 7.83 -2.04 9.84
N VAL A 55 8.89 -2.29 10.59
CA VAL A 55 10.25 -1.81 10.25
C VAL A 55 10.66 -2.35 8.89
N LYS A 56 10.50 -3.64 8.66
CA LYS A 56 10.86 -4.26 7.38
C LYS A 56 10.04 -3.73 6.22
N ALA A 57 8.74 -3.56 6.43
CA ALA A 57 7.87 -3.01 5.40
C ALA A 57 8.29 -1.60 4.99
N VAL A 58 8.60 -0.75 5.96
CA VAL A 58 9.08 0.62 5.70
C VAL A 58 10.44 0.61 5.02
N GLU A 59 11.36 -0.26 5.44
CA GLU A 59 12.66 -0.42 4.78
C GLU A 59 12.51 -0.83 3.31
N ILE A 60 11.63 -1.78 3.02
CA ILE A 60 11.36 -2.21 1.64
C ILE A 60 10.87 -1.02 0.81
N LEU A 61 9.92 -0.24 1.32
CA LEU A 61 9.42 0.93 0.61
C LEU A 61 10.51 1.99 0.40
N SER A 62 11.38 2.21 1.38
CA SER A 62 12.51 3.12 1.24
C SER A 62 13.47 2.67 0.13
N HIS A 63 13.78 1.38 0.06
CA HIS A 63 14.60 0.82 -1.02
C HIS A 63 13.89 0.95 -2.37
N MET A 64 12.58 0.81 -2.42
CA MET A 64 11.81 1.00 -3.66
C MET A 64 11.87 2.45 -4.14
N ILE A 65 11.88 3.42 -3.24
CA ILE A 65 12.07 4.84 -3.60
C ILE A 65 13.46 5.04 -4.21
N ASP A 66 14.50 4.50 -3.59
CA ASP A 66 15.87 4.60 -4.09
C ASP A 66 16.02 3.92 -5.44
N ALA A 67 15.36 2.80 -5.66
CA ALA A 67 15.36 2.06 -6.93
C ALA A 67 14.47 2.71 -7.99
N LYS A 68 13.71 3.75 -7.65
CA LYS A 68 12.80 4.47 -8.55
C LYS A 68 11.68 3.61 -9.12
N VAL A 69 11.28 2.56 -8.41
CA VAL A 69 10.11 1.75 -8.76
C VAL A 69 8.84 2.24 -8.06
N ILE A 70 9.00 3.11 -7.07
CA ILE A 70 7.96 4.01 -6.60
C ILE A 70 8.55 5.43 -6.55
N GLY A 71 7.69 6.44 -6.70
CA GLY A 71 8.11 7.83 -6.67
C GLY A 71 8.43 8.32 -5.26
N ASN A 72 8.94 9.55 -5.16
CA ASN A 72 9.22 10.19 -3.88
C ASN A 72 7.95 10.45 -3.06
N ASP A 73 6.80 10.45 -3.72
CA ASP A 73 5.46 10.54 -3.12
C ASP A 73 4.79 9.16 -3.01
N CYS A 74 5.55 8.08 -3.12
CA CYS A 74 5.09 6.70 -3.12
C CYS A 74 4.13 6.33 -4.26
N THR A 75 4.11 7.10 -5.35
CA THR A 75 3.40 6.70 -6.57
C THR A 75 3.97 5.40 -7.08
N VAL A 76 3.13 4.39 -7.26
CA VAL A 76 3.58 3.05 -7.67
C VAL A 76 3.69 2.97 -9.19
N TYR A 77 4.89 2.62 -9.68
CA TYR A 77 5.12 2.24 -11.08
C TYR A 77 4.94 0.73 -11.15
N TRP A 78 3.71 0.30 -11.37
CA TRP A 78 3.22 -1.05 -11.11
C TRP A 78 4.08 -2.17 -11.66
N LYS A 79 4.36 -2.13 -12.95
CA LYS A 79 5.12 -3.20 -13.60
C LYS A 79 6.55 -3.28 -13.07
N ASP A 80 7.20 -2.13 -12.93
CA ASP A 80 8.57 -2.04 -12.43
C ASP A 80 8.64 -2.43 -10.95
N ALA A 81 7.67 -2.01 -10.16
CA ALA A 81 7.60 -2.36 -8.74
C ALA A 81 7.42 -3.87 -8.53
N VAL A 82 6.53 -4.50 -9.28
CA VAL A 82 6.32 -5.94 -9.20
C VAL A 82 7.59 -6.70 -9.63
N LYS A 83 8.25 -6.26 -10.70
CA LYS A 83 9.51 -6.85 -11.17
C LYS A 83 10.63 -6.73 -10.13
N TYR A 84 10.74 -5.56 -9.52
CA TYR A 84 11.73 -5.31 -8.46
C TYR A 84 11.51 -6.24 -7.26
N LEU A 85 10.26 -6.37 -6.81
CA LEU A 85 9.92 -7.15 -5.62
C LEU A 85 9.97 -8.66 -5.85
N THR A 86 9.60 -9.14 -7.03
CA THR A 86 9.44 -10.57 -7.29
C THR A 86 10.45 -11.17 -8.27
N GLY A 87 11.14 -10.33 -9.03
CA GLY A 87 12.01 -10.77 -10.13
C GLY A 87 11.24 -11.25 -11.37
N LYS A 88 9.90 -11.17 -11.36
CA LYS A 88 9.04 -11.72 -12.42
C LYS A 88 8.36 -10.62 -13.21
N ASP A 89 8.17 -10.87 -14.50
CA ASP A 89 7.35 -10.02 -15.34
C ASP A 89 5.87 -10.22 -15.05
N SER A 90 5.09 -9.16 -15.21
CA SER A 90 3.67 -9.18 -14.92
C SER A 90 2.90 -8.26 -15.85
N ILE A 91 1.58 -8.48 -15.91
CA ILE A 91 0.61 -7.57 -16.47
C ILE A 91 -0.25 -7.11 -15.30
N VAL A 92 -0.36 -5.80 -15.12
CA VAL A 92 -1.22 -5.24 -14.07
C VAL A 92 -2.49 -4.70 -14.72
N GLU A 93 -3.59 -5.38 -14.45
CA GLU A 93 -4.90 -4.99 -14.96
C GLU A 93 -5.46 -3.83 -14.14
N PHE A 94 -5.93 -2.79 -14.82
CA PHE A 94 -6.59 -1.64 -14.22
C PHE A 94 -8.08 -1.79 -14.46
N LYS A 95 -8.82 -2.16 -13.42
CA LYS A 95 -10.25 -2.42 -13.53
C LYS A 95 -11.05 -1.32 -12.86
N GLN A 96 -11.98 -0.69 -13.60
CA GLN A 96 -12.95 0.25 -13.06
C GLN A 96 -13.98 -0.50 -12.21
N ILE A 97 -14.32 0.05 -11.05
CA ILE A 97 -15.30 -0.52 -10.13
C ILE A 97 -16.49 0.43 -10.03
N GLN A 98 -17.68 -0.07 -10.40
CA GLN A 98 -18.92 0.70 -10.34
C GLN A 98 -19.61 0.61 -8.98
N ASN A 99 -19.50 -0.56 -8.34
CA ASN A 99 -20.08 -0.79 -7.02
C ASN A 99 -19.32 -1.91 -6.29
N ALA A 100 -19.54 -2.01 -4.98
CA ALA A 100 -18.83 -2.95 -4.13
C ALA A 100 -19.04 -4.42 -4.50
N ASN A 101 -20.18 -4.76 -5.12
CA ASN A 101 -20.45 -6.14 -5.53
C ASN A 101 -19.49 -6.63 -6.62
N GLU A 102 -18.97 -5.73 -7.44
CA GLU A 102 -18.00 -6.10 -8.48
C GLU A 102 -16.68 -6.60 -7.89
N LEU A 103 -16.33 -6.22 -6.67
CA LEU A 103 -15.13 -6.73 -6.00
C LEU A 103 -15.21 -8.24 -5.80
N LYS A 104 -16.40 -8.78 -5.59
CA LYS A 104 -16.60 -10.21 -5.38
C LYS A 104 -16.33 -11.04 -6.63
N SER A 105 -16.33 -10.42 -7.80
CA SER A 105 -15.99 -11.09 -9.07
C SER A 105 -14.49 -11.27 -9.26
N ILE A 106 -13.67 -10.59 -8.46
CA ILE A 106 -12.22 -10.69 -8.50
C ILE A 106 -11.79 -11.74 -7.49
N SER A 107 -11.29 -12.89 -7.97
CA SER A 107 -10.80 -13.94 -7.10
C SER A 107 -9.37 -13.65 -6.64
N GLY A 108 -9.05 -14.08 -5.42
CA GLY A 108 -7.73 -13.88 -4.83
C GLY A 108 -7.50 -12.46 -4.37
N ARG A 109 -6.23 -12.07 -4.31
CA ARG A 109 -5.82 -10.76 -3.80
C ARG A 109 -5.75 -9.73 -4.91
N CYS A 110 -6.20 -8.53 -4.60
CA CYS A 110 -6.03 -7.35 -5.45
C CYS A 110 -5.87 -6.11 -4.58
N ILE A 111 -5.56 -5.00 -5.22
CA ILE A 111 -5.34 -3.71 -4.56
C ILE A 111 -6.44 -2.78 -5.03
N VAL A 112 -7.17 -2.19 -4.10
CA VAL A 112 -8.36 -1.40 -4.42
C VAL A 112 -8.26 0.00 -3.84
N ARG A 113 -8.62 0.99 -4.65
CA ARG A 113 -8.74 2.37 -4.24
C ARG A 113 -10.18 2.67 -3.85
N PHE A 114 -10.34 3.24 -2.65
CA PHE A 114 -11.60 3.80 -2.17
C PHE A 114 -11.52 5.32 -2.20
N ASP A 115 -12.58 5.96 -2.64
CA ASP A 115 -12.70 7.42 -2.68
C ASP A 115 -13.84 7.89 -1.80
N ASN A 116 -13.61 8.99 -1.07
CA ASN A 116 -14.59 9.63 -0.22
C ASN A 116 -14.36 11.15 -0.20
N ASN A 117 -15.28 11.92 -0.76
CA ASN A 117 -15.26 13.38 -0.73
C ASN A 117 -13.90 14.00 -1.12
N GLY A 118 -13.31 13.51 -2.22
CA GLY A 118 -12.03 14.02 -2.73
C GLY A 118 -10.79 13.40 -2.09
N PHE A 119 -10.96 12.54 -1.09
CA PHE A 119 -9.87 11.78 -0.49
C PHE A 119 -9.84 10.36 -1.05
N ALA A 120 -8.65 9.81 -1.18
CA ALA A 120 -8.44 8.46 -1.68
C ALA A 120 -7.57 7.65 -0.73
N HIS A 121 -7.84 6.34 -0.65
CA HIS A 121 -7.04 5.41 0.14
C HIS A 121 -7.04 4.04 -0.52
N TRP A 122 -5.85 3.42 -0.54
CA TRP A 122 -5.65 2.10 -1.14
C TRP A 122 -5.60 1.03 -0.05
N VAL A 123 -6.25 -0.09 -0.33
CA VAL A 123 -6.32 -1.24 0.58
C VAL A 123 -6.07 -2.54 -0.17
N GLY A 124 -5.81 -3.59 0.57
CA GLY A 124 -5.75 -4.96 0.05
C GLY A 124 -7.11 -5.66 0.19
N VAL A 125 -7.56 -6.24 -0.90
CA VAL A 125 -8.83 -6.96 -0.97
C VAL A 125 -8.56 -8.42 -1.35
N GLU A 126 -9.19 -9.35 -0.65
CA GLU A 126 -9.09 -10.78 -0.94
C GLU A 126 -10.48 -11.37 -1.04
N ASN A 127 -10.78 -11.96 -2.21
CA ASN A 127 -12.08 -12.55 -2.49
C ASN A 127 -13.26 -11.60 -2.22
N GLY A 128 -13.07 -10.32 -2.56
CA GLY A 128 -14.10 -9.29 -2.45
C GLY A 128 -14.19 -8.58 -1.11
N GLU A 129 -13.35 -8.95 -0.13
CA GLU A 129 -13.38 -8.34 1.20
C GLU A 129 -12.08 -7.58 1.50
N VAL A 130 -12.20 -6.45 2.17
CA VAL A 130 -11.03 -5.69 2.63
C VAL A 130 -10.36 -6.49 3.76
N VAL A 131 -9.14 -6.95 3.49
CA VAL A 131 -8.35 -7.74 4.45
C VAL A 131 -7.18 -6.94 4.99
N TYR A 132 -6.55 -6.12 4.15
CA TYR A 132 -5.43 -5.30 4.56
C TYR A 132 -5.75 -3.81 4.42
N ASN A 133 -5.53 -3.07 5.49
CA ASN A 133 -5.73 -1.62 5.53
C ASN A 133 -4.66 -0.99 6.42
N SER A 134 -3.73 -0.24 5.82
CA SER A 134 -2.64 0.41 6.55
C SER A 134 -3.12 1.56 7.45
N LEU A 135 -4.32 2.06 7.20
CA LEU A 135 -4.95 3.12 7.99
C LEU A 135 -6.22 2.57 8.62
N LYS A 136 -6.12 2.12 9.85
CA LYS A 136 -7.12 1.32 10.57
C LYS A 136 -8.54 1.88 10.55
N ASP A 137 -8.70 3.19 10.71
CA ASP A 137 -10.00 3.85 10.78
C ASP A 137 -10.25 4.78 9.57
N SER A 138 -9.80 4.35 8.39
CA SER A 138 -9.95 5.14 7.18
C SER A 138 -11.41 5.48 6.87
N LYS A 139 -11.71 6.75 6.77
CA LYS A 139 -13.03 7.24 6.36
C LYS A 139 -13.33 6.89 4.91
N CYS A 140 -12.30 6.75 4.08
CA CYS A 140 -12.47 6.35 2.68
C CYS A 140 -13.06 4.95 2.57
N VAL A 141 -12.64 4.03 3.42
CA VAL A 141 -13.17 2.67 3.44
C VAL A 141 -14.54 2.62 4.10
N ARG A 142 -14.71 3.33 5.21
CA ARG A 142 -15.95 3.31 6.01
C ARG A 142 -17.12 3.98 5.30
N TYR A 143 -16.90 5.12 4.67
CA TYR A 143 -17.94 5.97 4.09
C TYR A 143 -17.82 6.17 2.59
N GLY A 144 -16.72 5.76 1.98
CA GLY A 144 -16.44 5.94 0.57
C GLY A 144 -16.89 4.75 -0.26
N LYS A 145 -16.46 4.77 -1.52
CA LYS A 145 -16.77 3.73 -2.51
C LYS A 145 -15.51 3.23 -3.18
N PRO A 146 -15.42 1.92 -3.48
CA PRO A 146 -14.33 1.43 -4.33
C PRO A 146 -14.50 1.96 -5.75
N THR A 147 -13.42 2.47 -6.33
CA THR A 147 -13.47 3.12 -7.65
C THR A 147 -12.61 2.43 -8.68
N THR A 148 -11.50 1.81 -8.28
CA THR A 148 -10.62 1.11 -9.19
C THR A 148 -9.84 0.02 -8.47
N ALA A 149 -9.52 -1.04 -9.18
CA ALA A 149 -8.71 -2.15 -8.69
C ALA A 149 -7.49 -2.35 -9.57
N ARG A 150 -6.42 -2.85 -8.98
CA ARG A 150 -5.20 -3.31 -9.66
C ARG A 150 -5.08 -4.80 -9.42
N ILE A 151 -5.06 -5.57 -10.49
CA ILE A 151 -4.98 -7.03 -10.45
C ILE A 151 -3.68 -7.44 -11.12
N ILE A 152 -2.84 -8.20 -10.42
CA ILE A 152 -1.51 -8.58 -10.90
C ILE A 152 -1.59 -9.98 -11.50
N HIS A 153 -1.22 -10.07 -12.78
CA HIS A 153 -1.12 -11.33 -13.51
C HIS A 153 0.33 -11.59 -13.87
N PHE A 154 0.90 -12.68 -13.38
CA PHE A 154 2.26 -13.07 -13.76
C PHE A 154 2.26 -13.73 -15.14
N VAL A 155 3.30 -13.45 -15.88
CA VAL A 155 3.46 -13.93 -17.26
C VAL A 155 4.27 -15.22 -17.30
#